data_5c01fc1c9fa0cebf2848378f723cfb69
#
_entry.id   5c01fc1c9fa0cebf2848378f723cfb69
#
_cell.length_a   1.000
_cell.length_b   1.000
_cell.length_c   1.000
_cell.angle_alpha   90.00
_cell.angle_beta   90.00
_cell.angle_gamma   90.00
#
_symmetry.space_group_name_H-M   'P 1'
#
loop_
_entity.id
_entity.type
_entity.pdbx_description
1 polymer ?
#
loop_
_entity_poly.entity_id
_entity_poly.type
_entity_poly.pdbx_seq_one_letter_code
_entity_poly.pdbx_strand_id
1 'polypeptide(L)'
;MTLVGGTSRVGLGGEGVLRTEGKDREAGAMLSAAYESGIRYFDSAPAYAESEQYQGRFWKEHPARVAETFQASKSAQRDAAGAAAGLRRTLARLGRDRLGLWQIHDVRDRDDIRQIEGPGGALRAFIGARDTVTVRGIGVTGHHDPAVLLHAVSYWDVDAVLLPINPVEAVIGGFLDTVIPAARERGIGVIGMKVMGAGNFIYPDAGILPDTLVRFALAQDTDVVIVGCSTPGEAQQLARAGRDADPMSDDEQSRLIEAFRPYAGRLAFYRGTL
;
A
#
# COMPACT_ATOMS: atom_id res chain seq x y z
N MET A 1 -18.83 1.34 -4.60
CA MET A 1 -17.83 1.55 -3.52
C MET A 1 -16.87 0.37 -3.58
N THR A 2 -15.59 0.63 -3.71
CA THR A 2 -14.55 -0.41 -3.81
C THR A 2 -14.37 -1.17 -2.49
N LEU A 3 -13.71 -2.33 -2.51
CA LEU A 3 -13.43 -3.13 -1.31
C LEU A 3 -12.73 -2.32 -0.21
N VAL A 4 -11.82 -1.44 -0.60
CA VAL A 4 -10.98 -0.65 0.33
C VAL A 4 -11.55 0.75 0.63
N GLY A 5 -12.45 1.27 -0.19
CA GLY A 5 -13.03 2.61 -0.06
C GLY A 5 -13.97 2.80 1.14
N GLY A 6 -14.25 1.74 1.91
CA GLY A 6 -15.00 1.80 3.17
C GLY A 6 -14.14 1.92 4.43
N THR A 7 -12.81 2.05 4.27
CA THR A 7 -11.85 2.18 5.37
C THR A 7 -11.46 3.65 5.62
N SER A 8 -10.46 3.91 6.45
CA SER A 8 -9.89 5.26 6.56
C SER A 8 -9.15 5.66 5.27
N ARG A 9 -9.23 6.93 4.88
CA ARG A 9 -8.57 7.46 3.66
C ARG A 9 -7.04 7.32 3.69
N VAL A 10 -6.46 7.21 4.88
CA VAL A 10 -5.05 6.90 5.08
C VAL A 10 -4.91 5.58 5.82
N GLY A 11 -3.85 4.85 5.52
CA GLY A 11 -3.51 3.58 6.14
C GLY A 11 -2.09 3.58 6.69
N LEU A 12 -1.86 2.76 7.71
CA LEU A 12 -0.52 2.53 8.22
C LEU A 12 0.19 1.50 7.34
N GLY A 13 1.27 1.93 6.67
CA GLY A 13 2.16 1.06 5.91
C GLY A 13 3.05 0.20 6.82
N GLY A 14 3.43 -0.98 6.37
CA GLY A 14 4.30 -1.91 7.10
C GLY A 14 5.79 -1.53 7.14
N GLU A 15 6.13 -0.31 6.75
CA GLU A 15 7.47 0.29 6.77
C GLU A 15 7.70 1.10 8.07
N GLY A 16 8.77 1.88 8.12
CA GLY A 16 9.14 2.65 9.30
C GLY A 16 9.57 1.72 10.44
N VAL A 17 9.10 1.97 11.67
CA VAL A 17 9.44 1.12 12.81
C VAL A 17 8.96 -0.32 12.66
N LEU A 18 7.90 -0.56 11.87
CA LEU A 18 7.39 -1.93 11.65
C LEU A 18 8.36 -2.78 10.80
N ARG A 19 9.18 -2.18 9.96
CA ARG A 19 10.19 -2.90 9.17
C ARG A 19 11.53 -3.00 9.89
N THR A 20 11.49 -3.26 11.17
CA THR A 20 12.68 -3.43 12.03
C THR A 20 12.60 -4.77 12.77
N GLU A 21 13.63 -5.05 13.58
CA GLU A 21 13.68 -6.19 14.49
C GLU A 21 13.90 -5.71 15.91
N GLY A 22 13.30 -6.40 16.91
CA GLY A 22 13.49 -6.12 18.33
C GLY A 22 12.96 -4.77 18.83
N LYS A 23 11.98 -4.16 18.12
CA LYS A 23 11.37 -2.87 18.45
C LYS A 23 9.91 -2.99 18.91
N ASP A 24 9.62 -4.02 19.71
CA ASP A 24 8.25 -4.33 20.15
C ASP A 24 7.54 -3.17 20.82
N ARG A 25 8.22 -2.49 21.73
CA ARG A 25 7.64 -1.39 22.49
C ARG A 25 7.33 -0.19 21.59
N GLU A 26 8.27 0.18 20.73
CA GLU A 26 8.12 1.30 19.80
C GLU A 26 7.06 1.00 18.75
N ALA A 27 7.04 -0.22 18.21
CA ALA A 27 6.04 -0.68 17.27
C ALA A 27 4.63 -0.71 17.90
N GLY A 28 4.49 -1.24 19.11
CA GLY A 28 3.23 -1.26 19.87
C GLY A 28 2.69 0.14 20.14
N ALA A 29 3.55 1.07 20.58
CA ALA A 29 3.17 2.46 20.82
C ALA A 29 2.70 3.16 19.54
N MET A 30 3.39 2.92 18.42
CA MET A 30 3.02 3.49 17.12
C MET A 30 1.70 2.89 16.60
N LEU A 31 1.49 1.57 16.70
CA LEU A 31 0.25 0.91 16.33
C LEU A 31 -0.95 1.41 17.14
N SER A 32 -0.76 1.62 18.46
CA SER A 32 -1.79 2.20 19.32
C SER A 32 -2.15 3.61 18.88
N ALA A 33 -1.15 4.48 18.66
CA ALA A 33 -1.37 5.84 18.23
C ALA A 33 -2.09 5.91 16.87
N ALA A 34 -1.74 5.04 15.92
CA ALA A 34 -2.42 4.96 14.62
C ALA A 34 -3.90 4.59 14.79
N TYR A 35 -4.19 3.53 15.54
CA TYR A 35 -5.56 3.08 15.78
C TYR A 35 -6.39 4.14 16.52
N GLU A 36 -5.87 4.71 17.58
CA GLU A 36 -6.54 5.73 18.43
C GLU A 36 -6.79 7.03 17.65
N SER A 37 -5.95 7.34 16.66
CA SER A 37 -6.13 8.48 15.75
C SER A 37 -7.14 8.22 14.61
N GLY A 38 -7.73 7.02 14.53
CA GLY A 38 -8.78 6.69 13.55
C GLY A 38 -8.28 5.97 12.30
N ILE A 39 -7.02 5.58 12.21
CA ILE A 39 -6.55 4.72 11.12
C ILE A 39 -7.16 3.34 11.30
N ARG A 40 -7.75 2.80 10.22
CA ARG A 40 -8.40 1.48 10.19
C ARG A 40 -7.84 0.55 9.13
N TYR A 41 -7.04 1.05 8.19
CA TYR A 41 -6.32 0.24 7.21
C TYR A 41 -4.87 0.01 7.69
N PHE A 42 -4.48 -1.27 7.85
CA PHE A 42 -3.14 -1.68 8.29
C PHE A 42 -2.52 -2.59 7.24
N ASP A 43 -1.37 -2.19 6.72
CA ASP A 43 -0.64 -2.92 5.70
C ASP A 43 0.57 -3.65 6.29
N SER A 44 0.91 -4.79 5.71
CA SER A 44 2.13 -5.53 6.02
C SER A 44 2.61 -6.35 4.83
N ALA A 45 3.72 -7.05 4.99
CA ALA A 45 4.22 -8.09 4.09
C ALA A 45 5.23 -8.98 4.80
N PRO A 46 5.38 -10.25 4.39
CA PRO A 46 6.47 -11.11 4.89
C PRO A 46 7.88 -10.56 4.64
N ALA A 47 8.02 -9.68 3.63
CA ALA A 47 9.28 -9.02 3.29
C ALA A 47 9.63 -7.82 4.20
N TYR A 48 8.78 -7.46 5.16
CA TYR A 48 8.96 -6.29 6.01
C TYR A 48 9.42 -6.66 7.42
N ALA A 49 10.55 -7.34 7.53
CA ALA A 49 11.16 -7.78 8.79
C ALA A 49 10.10 -8.36 9.76
N GLU A 50 9.93 -7.81 10.96
CA GLU A 50 8.95 -8.28 11.95
C GLU A 50 7.57 -7.60 11.88
N SER A 51 7.25 -6.88 10.79
CA SER A 51 5.99 -6.13 10.66
C SER A 51 4.74 -6.96 10.94
N GLU A 52 4.64 -8.19 10.39
CA GLU A 52 3.51 -9.09 10.65
C GLU A 52 3.46 -9.53 12.11
N GLN A 53 4.63 -9.79 12.73
CA GLN A 53 4.73 -10.23 14.12
C GLN A 53 4.38 -9.10 15.10
N TYR A 54 4.85 -7.86 14.87
CA TYR A 54 4.47 -6.71 15.69
C TYR A 54 2.97 -6.46 15.65
N GLN A 55 2.38 -6.47 14.45
CA GLN A 55 0.94 -6.32 14.32
C GLN A 55 0.19 -7.49 14.98
N GLY A 56 0.65 -8.72 14.83
CA GLY A 56 0.03 -9.89 15.45
C GLY A 56 0.05 -9.84 16.98
N ARG A 57 1.18 -9.45 17.58
CA ARG A 57 1.27 -9.24 19.04
C ARG A 57 0.31 -8.15 19.50
N PHE A 58 0.26 -7.03 18.80
CA PHE A 58 -0.64 -5.93 19.12
C PHE A 58 -2.13 -6.33 19.05
N TRP A 59 -2.53 -7.07 18.02
CA TRP A 59 -3.91 -7.55 17.89
C TRP A 59 -4.29 -8.56 18.96
N LYS A 60 -3.34 -9.43 19.35
CA LYS A 60 -3.54 -10.38 20.44
C LYS A 60 -3.79 -9.69 21.80
N GLU A 61 -3.12 -8.58 22.06
CA GLU A 61 -3.32 -7.74 23.25
C GLU A 61 -4.60 -6.91 23.18
N HIS A 62 -5.10 -6.64 21.97
CA HIS A 62 -6.26 -5.79 21.72
C HIS A 62 -7.34 -6.47 20.87
N PRO A 63 -7.91 -7.61 21.28
CA PRO A 63 -8.79 -8.42 20.42
C PRO A 63 -10.07 -7.67 19.99
N ALA A 64 -10.60 -6.76 20.79
CA ALA A 64 -11.76 -5.95 20.44
C ALA A 64 -11.53 -5.04 19.23
N ARG A 65 -10.29 -4.60 19.00
CA ARG A 65 -9.92 -3.72 17.89
C ARG A 65 -9.85 -4.45 16.54
N VAL A 66 -9.74 -5.78 16.58
CA VAL A 66 -9.57 -6.64 15.38
C VAL A 66 -10.73 -6.49 14.40
N ALA A 67 -11.98 -6.48 14.90
CA ALA A 67 -13.16 -6.40 14.07
C ALA A 67 -13.34 -5.04 13.36
N GLU A 68 -12.73 -3.99 13.89
CA GLU A 68 -12.80 -2.64 13.38
C GLU A 68 -11.70 -2.32 12.35
N THR A 69 -10.75 -3.24 12.15
CA THR A 69 -9.57 -2.98 11.33
C THR A 69 -9.58 -3.80 10.04
N PHE A 70 -9.14 -3.17 8.98
CA PHE A 70 -8.90 -3.80 7.69
C PHE A 70 -7.42 -4.17 7.59
N GLN A 71 -7.12 -5.47 7.66
CA GLN A 71 -5.76 -5.99 7.59
C GLN A 71 -5.42 -6.40 6.17
N ALA A 72 -4.38 -5.80 5.60
CA ALA A 72 -3.78 -6.19 4.34
C ALA A 72 -2.41 -6.83 4.56
N SER A 73 -2.07 -7.82 3.72
CA SER A 73 -0.72 -8.34 3.59
C SER A 73 -0.46 -8.83 2.16
N LYS A 74 0.73 -9.39 1.91
CA LYS A 74 1.20 -9.66 0.55
C LYS A 74 1.91 -11.01 0.45
N SER A 75 2.14 -11.47 -0.78
CA SER A 75 3.04 -12.61 -1.06
C SER A 75 3.82 -12.36 -2.35
N ALA A 76 5.14 -12.51 -2.28
CA ALA A 76 6.04 -12.44 -3.43
C ALA A 76 6.23 -13.79 -4.14
N GLN A 77 5.54 -14.86 -3.71
CA GLN A 77 5.59 -16.15 -4.37
C GLN A 77 4.90 -16.07 -5.73
N ARG A 78 5.52 -16.64 -6.75
CA ARG A 78 4.99 -16.66 -8.12
C ARG A 78 4.27 -17.98 -8.44
N ASP A 79 4.41 -19.00 -7.62
CA ASP A 79 3.71 -20.27 -7.72
C ASP A 79 2.59 -20.42 -6.70
N ALA A 80 1.58 -21.23 -7.03
CA ALA A 80 0.37 -21.39 -6.22
C ALA A 80 0.66 -22.07 -4.86
N ALA A 81 1.53 -23.08 -4.83
CA ALA A 81 1.83 -23.82 -3.61
C ALA A 81 2.59 -22.95 -2.59
N GLY A 82 3.59 -22.20 -3.07
CA GLY A 82 4.35 -21.26 -2.28
C GLY A 82 3.48 -20.12 -1.75
N ALA A 83 2.60 -19.58 -2.58
CA ALA A 83 1.66 -18.53 -2.20
C ALA A 83 0.69 -19.01 -1.11
N ALA A 84 0.05 -20.17 -1.30
CA ALA A 84 -0.86 -20.74 -0.30
C ALA A 84 -0.16 -21.06 1.04
N ALA A 85 1.05 -21.61 1.00
CA ALA A 85 1.86 -21.82 2.21
C ALA A 85 2.24 -20.48 2.87
N GLY A 86 2.53 -19.45 2.07
CA GLY A 86 2.80 -18.09 2.52
C GLY A 86 1.62 -17.49 3.27
N LEU A 87 0.41 -17.60 2.72
CA LEU A 87 -0.81 -17.10 3.36
C LEU A 87 -1.03 -17.69 4.75
N ARG A 88 -0.87 -19.03 4.89
CA ARG A 88 -0.99 -19.67 6.21
C ARG A 88 0.00 -19.11 7.23
N ARG A 89 1.26 -18.87 6.82
CA ARG A 89 2.27 -18.26 7.70
C ARG A 89 1.94 -16.81 8.06
N THR A 90 1.47 -16.04 7.11
CA THR A 90 1.02 -14.65 7.30
C THR A 90 -0.13 -14.58 8.32
N LEU A 91 -1.15 -15.41 8.16
CA LEU A 91 -2.29 -15.47 9.09
C LEU A 91 -1.84 -15.85 10.51
N ALA A 92 -0.95 -16.84 10.62
CA ALA A 92 -0.38 -17.25 11.91
C ALA A 92 0.42 -16.13 12.60
N ARG A 93 1.27 -15.38 11.84
CA ARG A 93 2.04 -14.27 12.39
C ARG A 93 1.16 -13.10 12.82
N LEU A 94 0.14 -12.77 12.01
CA LEU A 94 -0.81 -11.70 12.29
C LEU A 94 -1.85 -12.08 13.37
N GLY A 95 -1.93 -13.36 13.76
CA GLY A 95 -2.96 -13.84 14.68
C GLY A 95 -4.38 -13.60 14.14
N ARG A 96 -4.58 -13.77 12.83
CA ARG A 96 -5.84 -13.53 12.14
C ARG A 96 -6.35 -14.80 11.46
N ASP A 97 -7.65 -15.00 11.47
CA ASP A 97 -8.30 -16.09 10.71
C ASP A 97 -8.46 -15.73 9.23
N ARG A 98 -8.51 -14.43 8.91
CA ARG A 98 -8.67 -13.93 7.55
C ARG A 98 -8.03 -12.55 7.35
N LEU A 99 -7.73 -12.22 6.08
CA LEU A 99 -7.31 -10.88 5.68
C LEU A 99 -8.47 -10.09 5.04
N GLY A 100 -8.40 -8.76 5.15
CA GLY A 100 -9.21 -7.85 4.34
C GLY A 100 -8.76 -7.83 2.89
N LEU A 101 -7.43 -7.80 2.65
CA LEU A 101 -6.83 -7.81 1.32
C LEU A 101 -5.54 -8.62 1.33
N TRP A 102 -5.38 -9.51 0.34
CA TRP A 102 -4.14 -10.22 0.09
C TRP A 102 -3.61 -9.88 -1.30
N GLN A 103 -2.36 -9.41 -1.40
CA GLN A 103 -1.82 -8.82 -2.62
C GLN A 103 -0.66 -9.62 -3.19
N ILE A 104 -0.62 -9.81 -4.52
CA ILE A 104 0.53 -10.29 -5.26
C ILE A 104 1.59 -9.19 -5.19
N HIS A 105 2.72 -9.47 -4.52
CA HIS A 105 3.70 -8.47 -4.11
C HIS A 105 4.74 -8.22 -5.18
N ASP A 106 4.95 -6.94 -5.51
CA ASP A 106 6.10 -6.45 -6.26
C ASP A 106 6.24 -7.15 -7.63
N VAL A 107 5.18 -7.09 -8.43
CA VAL A 107 5.20 -7.60 -9.81
C VAL A 107 6.02 -6.62 -10.65
N ARG A 108 7.10 -7.11 -11.29
CA ARG A 108 8.16 -6.26 -11.85
C ARG A 108 8.17 -6.19 -13.36
N ASP A 109 7.93 -7.33 -14.00
CA ASP A 109 8.15 -7.49 -15.42
C ASP A 109 7.20 -8.54 -16.05
N ARG A 110 7.37 -8.75 -17.36
CA ARG A 110 6.58 -9.73 -18.11
C ARG A 110 6.86 -11.18 -17.72
N ASP A 111 8.03 -11.47 -17.16
CA ASP A 111 8.37 -12.81 -16.68
C ASP A 111 7.60 -13.13 -15.42
N ASP A 112 7.48 -12.17 -14.51
CA ASP A 112 6.60 -12.27 -13.36
C ASP A 112 5.14 -12.54 -13.80
N ILE A 113 4.62 -11.78 -14.77
CA ILE A 113 3.26 -11.98 -15.30
C ILE A 113 3.10 -13.42 -15.78
N ARG A 114 4.02 -13.93 -16.63
CA ARG A 114 3.93 -15.28 -17.17
C ARG A 114 3.95 -16.38 -16.08
N GLN A 115 4.76 -16.19 -15.04
CA GLN A 115 4.82 -17.13 -13.92
C GLN A 115 3.53 -17.11 -13.09
N ILE A 116 3.01 -15.91 -12.79
CA ILE A 116 1.81 -15.71 -11.97
C ILE A 116 0.55 -16.27 -12.67
N GLU A 117 0.43 -16.10 -13.99
CA GLU A 117 -0.70 -16.55 -14.81
C GLU A 117 -0.59 -18.03 -15.22
N GLY A 118 0.61 -18.60 -15.18
CA GLY A 118 0.90 -19.95 -15.66
C GLY A 118 0.08 -21.06 -14.96
N PRO A 119 0.10 -22.30 -15.50
CA PRO A 119 -0.73 -23.39 -14.98
C PRO A 119 -0.56 -23.69 -13.50
N GLY A 120 0.60 -23.42 -12.93
CA GLY A 120 0.90 -23.55 -11.48
C GLY A 120 1.09 -22.21 -10.79
N GLY A 121 0.68 -21.10 -11.43
CA GLY A 121 0.98 -19.74 -11.01
C GLY A 121 0.19 -19.28 -9.79
N ALA A 122 0.73 -18.27 -9.13
CA ALA A 122 0.22 -17.77 -7.86
C ALA A 122 -1.23 -17.25 -7.95
N LEU A 123 -1.65 -16.67 -9.08
CA LEU A 123 -2.99 -16.10 -9.26
C LEU A 123 -4.10 -17.09 -8.86
N ARG A 124 -3.91 -18.39 -9.15
CA ARG A 124 -4.87 -19.44 -8.76
C ARG A 124 -5.02 -19.57 -7.25
N ALA A 125 -3.93 -19.45 -6.49
CA ALA A 125 -3.98 -19.50 -5.02
C ALA A 125 -4.67 -18.26 -4.45
N PHE A 126 -4.47 -17.10 -5.05
CA PHE A 126 -5.14 -15.87 -4.66
C PHE A 126 -6.65 -15.95 -4.87
N ILE A 127 -7.09 -16.37 -6.07
CA ILE A 127 -8.51 -16.58 -6.38
C ILE A 127 -9.11 -17.61 -5.41
N GLY A 128 -8.46 -18.77 -5.23
CA GLY A 128 -8.93 -19.81 -4.31
C GLY A 128 -9.04 -19.35 -2.85
N ALA A 129 -8.14 -18.47 -2.39
CA ALA A 129 -8.20 -17.90 -1.04
C ALA A 129 -9.41 -16.94 -0.89
N ARG A 130 -9.77 -16.20 -1.92
CA ARG A 130 -10.96 -15.36 -1.95
C ARG A 130 -12.23 -16.22 -1.99
N ASP A 131 -12.28 -17.23 -2.85
CA ASP A 131 -13.43 -18.13 -2.97
C ASP A 131 -13.74 -18.89 -1.67
N THR A 132 -12.70 -19.22 -0.89
CA THR A 132 -12.86 -19.85 0.44
C THR A 132 -13.03 -18.84 1.58
N VAL A 133 -13.16 -17.55 1.26
CA VAL A 133 -13.32 -16.44 2.22
C VAL A 133 -12.18 -16.34 3.24
N THR A 134 -11.04 -16.97 2.96
CA THR A 134 -9.79 -16.79 3.76
C THR A 134 -9.27 -15.37 3.62
N VAL A 135 -9.55 -14.73 2.49
CA VAL A 135 -9.33 -13.30 2.27
C VAL A 135 -10.63 -12.68 1.71
N ARG A 136 -10.93 -11.43 2.06
CA ARG A 136 -12.13 -10.74 1.53
C ARG A 136 -11.94 -10.28 0.09
N GLY A 137 -10.69 -9.94 -0.26
CA GLY A 137 -10.33 -9.56 -1.61
C GLY A 137 -8.87 -9.84 -1.89
N ILE A 138 -8.54 -9.80 -3.16
CA ILE A 138 -7.19 -9.99 -3.68
C ILE A 138 -6.72 -8.76 -4.45
N GLY A 139 -5.42 -8.51 -4.45
CA GLY A 139 -4.86 -7.35 -5.12
C GLY A 139 -3.52 -7.64 -5.79
N VAL A 140 -3.00 -6.62 -6.43
CA VAL A 140 -1.68 -6.62 -7.07
C VAL A 140 -0.89 -5.40 -6.65
N THR A 141 0.42 -5.53 -6.52
CA THR A 141 1.31 -4.40 -6.26
C THR A 141 2.54 -4.43 -7.14
N GLY A 142 2.99 -3.26 -7.55
CA GLY A 142 4.24 -3.05 -8.27
C GLY A 142 4.63 -1.58 -8.26
N HIS A 143 5.89 -1.32 -8.61
CA HIS A 143 6.40 0.05 -8.66
C HIS A 143 7.51 0.25 -9.70
N HIS A 144 7.79 -0.77 -10.50
CA HIS A 144 8.84 -0.73 -11.52
C HIS A 144 8.29 -0.23 -12.87
N ASP A 145 7.44 -1.00 -13.50
CA ASP A 145 6.88 -0.73 -14.83
C ASP A 145 5.35 -0.57 -14.76
N PRO A 146 4.80 0.60 -15.12
CA PRO A 146 3.36 0.81 -15.20
C PRO A 146 2.64 -0.18 -16.11
N ALA A 147 3.29 -0.61 -17.22
CA ALA A 147 2.68 -1.54 -18.18
C ALA A 147 2.36 -2.91 -17.55
N VAL A 148 3.13 -3.31 -16.53
CA VAL A 148 2.91 -4.55 -15.77
C VAL A 148 1.64 -4.44 -14.93
N LEU A 149 1.46 -3.34 -14.21
CA LEU A 149 0.23 -3.11 -13.44
C LEU A 149 -0.98 -2.84 -14.33
N LEU A 150 -0.78 -2.15 -15.46
CA LEU A 150 -1.84 -1.97 -16.46
C LEU A 150 -2.33 -3.32 -16.97
N HIS A 151 -1.42 -4.27 -17.29
CA HIS A 151 -1.79 -5.63 -17.66
C HIS A 151 -2.61 -6.30 -16.52
N ALA A 152 -2.11 -6.26 -15.29
CA ALA A 152 -2.79 -6.88 -14.16
C ALA A 152 -4.20 -6.31 -13.94
N VAL A 153 -4.37 -4.99 -13.90
CA VAL A 153 -5.71 -4.38 -13.72
C VAL A 153 -6.63 -4.57 -14.92
N SER A 154 -6.09 -4.82 -16.12
CA SER A 154 -6.89 -5.06 -17.32
C SER A 154 -7.40 -6.50 -17.43
N TYR A 155 -6.61 -7.48 -16.99
CA TYR A 155 -6.86 -8.90 -17.29
C TYR A 155 -7.08 -9.78 -16.05
N TRP A 156 -6.58 -9.40 -14.87
CA TRP A 156 -6.77 -10.19 -13.66
C TRP A 156 -8.08 -9.81 -12.96
N ASP A 157 -8.67 -10.79 -12.30
CA ASP A 157 -9.84 -10.59 -11.44
C ASP A 157 -9.37 -10.19 -10.03
N VAL A 158 -8.90 -8.94 -9.91
CA VAL A 158 -8.40 -8.36 -8.66
C VAL A 158 -9.33 -7.26 -8.14
N ASP A 159 -9.39 -7.10 -6.82
CA ASP A 159 -10.24 -6.13 -6.14
C ASP A 159 -9.52 -4.82 -5.84
N ALA A 160 -8.18 -4.82 -5.83
CA ALA A 160 -7.38 -3.62 -5.55
C ALA A 160 -6.01 -3.65 -6.24
N VAL A 161 -5.48 -2.45 -6.52
CA VAL A 161 -4.11 -2.23 -6.97
C VAL A 161 -3.38 -1.27 -6.03
N LEU A 162 -2.15 -1.61 -5.64
CA LEU A 162 -1.27 -0.78 -4.83
C LEU A 162 -0.09 -0.32 -5.67
N LEU A 163 0.04 0.99 -5.87
CA LEU A 163 1.00 1.60 -6.79
C LEU A 163 1.59 2.90 -6.24
N PRO A 164 2.74 3.37 -6.77
CA PRO A 164 3.31 4.64 -6.35
C PRO A 164 2.41 5.81 -6.73
N ILE A 165 2.16 6.70 -5.76
CA ILE A 165 1.41 7.93 -6.00
C ILE A 165 2.13 9.09 -5.31
N ASN A 166 2.75 9.94 -6.11
CA ASN A 166 3.55 11.08 -5.65
C ASN A 166 3.80 12.05 -6.83
N PRO A 167 4.33 13.26 -6.58
CA PRO A 167 4.59 14.23 -7.65
C PRO A 167 5.61 13.77 -8.71
N VAL A 168 6.53 12.86 -8.36
CA VAL A 168 7.50 12.30 -9.32
C VAL A 168 6.78 11.47 -10.38
N GLU A 169 5.78 10.67 -9.97
CA GLU A 169 4.96 9.87 -10.88
C GLU A 169 4.13 10.75 -11.84
N ALA A 170 3.67 11.91 -11.38
CA ALA A 170 2.96 12.86 -12.24
C ALA A 170 3.87 13.49 -13.31
N VAL A 171 5.18 13.57 -13.05
CA VAL A 171 6.17 14.03 -14.05
C VAL A 171 6.52 12.94 -15.06
N ILE A 172 6.77 11.70 -14.56
CA ILE A 172 7.27 10.60 -15.40
C ILE A 172 6.13 9.94 -16.18
N GLY A 173 4.95 9.86 -15.61
CA GLY A 173 3.77 9.23 -16.20
C GLY A 173 3.72 7.71 -16.05
N GLY A 174 2.62 7.14 -16.51
CA GLY A 174 2.33 5.72 -16.56
C GLY A 174 1.43 5.23 -15.42
N PHE A 175 1.74 5.49 -14.16
CA PHE A 175 0.89 5.01 -13.06
C PHE A 175 -0.37 5.85 -12.90
N LEU A 176 -0.23 7.17 -12.82
CA LEU A 176 -1.37 8.06 -12.53
C LEU A 176 -2.31 8.22 -13.73
N ASP A 177 -1.77 8.29 -14.91
CA ASP A 177 -2.47 8.62 -16.16
C ASP A 177 -2.94 7.38 -16.97
N THR A 178 -2.44 6.17 -16.64
CA THR A 178 -2.87 4.95 -17.33
C THR A 178 -3.43 3.88 -16.39
N VAL A 179 -2.70 3.54 -15.30
CA VAL A 179 -3.10 2.43 -14.41
C VAL A 179 -4.33 2.80 -13.57
N ILE A 180 -4.36 4.02 -12.99
CA ILE A 180 -5.49 4.46 -12.17
C ILE A 180 -6.79 4.49 -12.98
N PRO A 181 -6.86 5.16 -14.17
CA PRO A 181 -8.07 5.14 -14.98
C PRO A 181 -8.55 3.72 -15.33
N ALA A 182 -7.63 2.85 -15.79
CA ALA A 182 -7.99 1.47 -16.13
C ALA A 182 -8.51 0.66 -14.93
N ALA A 183 -7.96 0.88 -13.73
CA ALA A 183 -8.45 0.27 -12.50
C ALA A 183 -9.87 0.77 -12.17
N ARG A 184 -10.11 2.09 -12.29
CA ARG A 184 -11.41 2.69 -12.00
C ARG A 184 -12.51 2.24 -12.97
N GLU A 185 -12.22 2.11 -14.26
CA GLU A 185 -13.18 1.58 -15.24
C GLU A 185 -13.69 0.18 -14.87
N ARG A 186 -12.89 -0.60 -14.15
CA ARG A 186 -13.25 -1.95 -13.67
C ARG A 186 -13.72 -2.00 -12.22
N GLY A 187 -13.86 -0.86 -11.55
CA GLY A 187 -14.25 -0.79 -10.13
C GLY A 187 -13.19 -1.31 -9.16
N ILE A 188 -11.92 -1.42 -9.60
CA ILE A 188 -10.79 -1.86 -8.79
C ILE A 188 -10.38 -0.74 -7.84
N GLY A 189 -10.19 -1.06 -6.55
CA GLY A 189 -9.73 -0.11 -5.55
C GLY A 189 -8.29 0.34 -5.77
N VAL A 190 -8.02 1.63 -5.58
CA VAL A 190 -6.68 2.21 -5.77
C VAL A 190 -6.07 2.56 -4.43
N ILE A 191 -4.90 2.00 -4.16
CA ILE A 191 -4.13 2.25 -2.93
C ILE A 191 -2.81 2.92 -3.32
N GLY A 192 -2.53 4.09 -2.73
CA GLY A 192 -1.28 4.83 -2.97
C GLY A 192 -0.17 4.43 -2.01
N MET A 193 1.02 4.20 -2.54
CA MET A 193 2.26 4.01 -1.77
C MET A 193 3.39 4.91 -2.25
N LYS A 194 4.57 4.85 -1.63
CA LYS A 194 5.76 5.64 -1.99
C LYS A 194 5.54 7.15 -1.94
N VAL A 195 4.56 7.60 -1.18
CA VAL A 195 4.13 9.01 -1.09
C VAL A 195 5.26 9.92 -0.65
N MET A 196 6.07 9.49 0.32
CA MET A 196 7.20 10.25 0.87
C MET A 196 8.55 9.95 0.21
N GLY A 197 8.61 8.99 -0.76
CA GLY A 197 9.87 8.56 -1.37
C GLY A 197 10.93 8.15 -0.34
N ALA A 198 10.55 7.42 0.71
CA ALA A 198 11.41 7.09 1.85
C ALA A 198 12.04 8.33 2.53
N GLY A 199 11.31 9.45 2.56
CA GLY A 199 11.75 10.73 3.09
C GLY A 199 12.44 11.66 2.07
N ASN A 200 12.82 11.13 0.90
CA ASN A 200 13.53 11.92 -0.12
C ASN A 200 12.66 13.00 -0.80
N PHE A 201 11.36 13.01 -0.58
CA PHE A 201 10.45 14.00 -1.16
C PHE A 201 10.11 15.14 -0.18
N ILE A 202 10.61 15.06 1.04
CA ILE A 202 10.33 16.07 2.08
C ILE A 202 11.39 17.16 2.00
N TYR A 203 10.96 18.39 1.70
CA TYR A 203 11.80 19.59 1.59
C TYR A 203 11.17 20.76 2.34
N PRO A 204 11.37 20.85 3.67
CA PRO A 204 10.72 21.87 4.51
C PRO A 204 11.02 23.30 4.06
N ASP A 205 12.25 23.58 3.62
CA ASP A 205 12.67 24.91 3.14
C ASP A 205 11.90 25.35 1.87
N ALA A 206 11.36 24.40 1.12
CA ALA A 206 10.49 24.66 -0.04
C ALA A 206 9.00 24.51 0.31
N GLY A 207 8.64 24.34 1.58
CA GLY A 207 7.27 24.13 2.02
C GLY A 207 6.68 22.76 1.65
N ILE A 208 7.52 21.80 1.22
CA ILE A 208 7.08 20.44 0.87
C ILE A 208 7.17 19.58 2.14
N LEU A 209 6.06 19.49 2.83
CA LEU A 209 5.91 18.76 4.09
C LEU A 209 5.21 17.41 3.87
N PRO A 210 5.25 16.49 4.84
CA PRO A 210 4.51 15.22 4.77
C PRO A 210 3.03 15.39 4.43
N ASP A 211 2.35 16.34 5.06
CA ASP A 211 0.92 16.62 4.82
C ASP A 211 0.65 17.06 3.37
N THR A 212 1.55 17.86 2.77
CA THR A 212 1.48 18.27 1.37
C THR A 212 1.51 17.06 0.44
N LEU A 213 2.41 16.11 0.70
CA LEU A 213 2.55 14.89 -0.10
C LEU A 213 1.36 13.94 0.06
N VAL A 214 0.80 13.82 1.28
CA VAL A 214 -0.43 13.04 1.52
C VAL A 214 -1.62 13.68 0.81
N ARG A 215 -1.81 15.00 0.90
CA ARG A 215 -2.88 15.73 0.19
C ARG A 215 -2.78 15.53 -1.32
N PHE A 216 -1.56 15.61 -1.88
CA PHE A 216 -1.33 15.32 -3.29
C PHE A 216 -1.80 13.92 -3.66
N ALA A 217 -1.36 12.90 -2.90
CA ALA A 217 -1.72 11.51 -3.18
C ALA A 217 -3.23 11.27 -3.05
N LEU A 218 -3.90 11.89 -2.07
CA LEU A 218 -5.34 11.81 -1.89
C LEU A 218 -6.16 12.53 -2.98
N ALA A 219 -5.54 13.43 -3.74
CA ALA A 219 -6.15 14.11 -4.88
C ALA A 219 -6.09 13.28 -6.18
N GLN A 220 -5.36 12.16 -6.21
CA GLN A 220 -5.15 11.34 -7.41
C GLN A 220 -6.18 10.21 -7.57
N ASP A 221 -7.44 10.43 -7.23
CA ASP A 221 -8.50 9.41 -7.29
C ASP A 221 -8.10 8.11 -6.59
N THR A 222 -7.70 8.21 -5.32
CA THR A 222 -7.31 7.09 -4.46
C THR A 222 -8.38 6.77 -3.43
N ASP A 223 -8.51 5.49 -3.08
CA ASP A 223 -9.36 5.07 -1.94
C ASP A 223 -8.59 5.19 -0.62
N VAL A 224 -7.33 4.75 -0.62
CA VAL A 224 -6.46 4.74 0.58
C VAL A 224 -5.04 5.14 0.18
N VAL A 225 -4.39 5.92 1.03
CA VAL A 225 -2.95 6.24 0.92
C VAL A 225 -2.23 5.63 2.10
N ILE A 226 -1.24 4.74 1.88
CA ILE A 226 -0.48 4.12 2.96
C ILE A 226 0.89 4.79 3.15
N VAL A 227 1.23 5.05 4.41
CA VAL A 227 2.54 5.60 4.80
C VAL A 227 3.10 4.81 5.98
N GLY A 228 4.36 4.40 5.88
CA GLY A 228 5.11 3.85 7.02
C GLY A 228 5.48 4.96 8.01
N CYS A 229 5.29 4.70 9.29
CA CYS A 229 5.59 5.64 10.37
C CYS A 229 6.63 5.04 11.31
N SER A 230 7.51 5.87 11.85
CA SER A 230 8.55 5.46 12.81
C SER A 230 8.19 5.84 14.24
N THR A 231 7.31 6.82 14.43
CA THR A 231 6.91 7.35 15.74
C THR A 231 5.40 7.49 15.88
N PRO A 232 4.85 7.48 17.11
CA PRO A 232 3.45 7.80 17.37
C PRO A 232 3.02 9.16 16.81
N GLY A 233 3.88 10.18 16.84
CA GLY A 233 3.61 11.51 16.31
C GLY A 233 3.40 11.51 14.79
N GLU A 234 4.20 10.75 14.05
CA GLU A 234 4.02 10.59 12.60
C GLU A 234 2.68 9.90 12.26
N ALA A 235 2.29 8.88 13.01
CA ALA A 235 1.01 8.20 12.82
C ALA A 235 -0.18 9.14 13.10
N GLN A 236 -0.09 9.97 14.14
CA GLN A 236 -1.08 11.00 14.45
C GLN A 236 -1.15 12.07 13.35
N GLN A 237 0.00 12.51 12.83
CA GLN A 237 0.07 13.47 11.72
C GLN A 237 -0.56 12.89 10.45
N LEU A 238 -0.24 11.64 10.09
CA LEU A 238 -0.83 10.92 8.97
C LEU A 238 -2.36 10.86 9.10
N ALA A 239 -2.87 10.49 10.26
CA ALA A 239 -4.31 10.43 10.53
C ALA A 239 -5.00 11.79 10.35
N ARG A 240 -4.38 12.88 10.86
CA ARG A 240 -4.89 14.24 10.64
C ARG A 240 -4.91 14.61 9.17
N ALA A 241 -3.82 14.37 8.45
CA ALA A 241 -3.74 14.64 7.00
C ALA A 241 -4.84 13.91 6.21
N GLY A 242 -5.18 12.68 6.60
CA GLY A 242 -6.24 11.91 5.94
C GLY A 242 -7.66 12.38 6.28
N ARG A 243 -7.89 12.92 7.48
CA ARG A 243 -9.21 13.31 7.98
C ARG A 243 -9.53 14.78 7.73
N ASP A 244 -8.58 15.65 8.04
CA ASP A 244 -8.83 17.07 8.24
C ASP A 244 -8.26 17.94 7.09
N ALA A 245 -7.46 17.35 6.18
CA ALA A 245 -6.83 18.11 5.11
C ALA A 245 -7.85 18.53 4.03
N ASP A 246 -7.83 19.80 3.69
CA ASP A 246 -8.54 20.30 2.52
C ASP A 246 -8.03 19.62 1.23
N PRO A 247 -8.91 19.33 0.27
CA PRO A 247 -8.50 18.82 -1.03
C PRO A 247 -7.44 19.72 -1.66
N MET A 248 -6.39 19.13 -2.24
CA MET A 248 -5.37 19.92 -2.95
C MET A 248 -5.96 20.41 -4.28
N SER A 249 -5.93 21.71 -4.52
CA SER A 249 -6.40 22.31 -5.77
C SER A 249 -5.48 21.95 -6.94
N ASP A 250 -6.00 22.07 -8.17
CA ASP A 250 -5.23 21.81 -9.40
C ASP A 250 -4.00 22.73 -9.51
N ASP A 251 -4.13 24.00 -9.08
CA ASP A 251 -3.01 24.93 -9.04
C ASP A 251 -1.93 24.52 -8.02
N GLU A 252 -2.33 24.03 -6.85
CA GLU A 252 -1.38 23.52 -5.85
C GLU A 252 -0.68 22.26 -6.37
N GLN A 253 -1.42 21.34 -6.99
CA GLN A 253 -0.85 20.13 -7.61
C GLN A 253 0.14 20.52 -8.71
N SER A 254 -0.22 21.42 -9.60
CA SER A 254 0.63 21.89 -10.70
C SER A 254 1.93 22.48 -10.18
N ARG A 255 1.88 23.38 -9.18
CA ARG A 255 3.09 23.95 -8.56
C ARG A 255 3.97 22.88 -7.92
N LEU A 256 3.38 21.90 -7.24
CA LEU A 256 4.13 20.81 -6.62
C LEU A 256 4.81 19.93 -7.68
N ILE A 257 4.11 19.57 -8.75
CA ILE A 257 4.66 18.78 -9.88
C ILE A 257 5.83 19.53 -10.51
N GLU A 258 5.71 20.82 -10.77
CA GLU A 258 6.79 21.64 -11.35
C GLU A 258 8.03 21.70 -10.44
N ALA A 259 7.85 21.75 -9.12
CA ALA A 259 8.97 21.71 -8.17
C ALA A 259 9.76 20.37 -8.24
N PHE A 260 9.10 19.27 -8.56
CA PHE A 260 9.74 17.96 -8.72
C PHE A 260 10.31 17.72 -10.12
N ARG A 261 9.85 18.43 -11.15
CA ARG A 261 10.22 18.18 -12.56
C ARG A 261 11.72 18.08 -12.82
N PRO A 262 12.59 18.98 -12.30
CA PRO A 262 14.02 18.90 -12.57
C PRO A 262 14.72 17.68 -11.97
N TYR A 263 14.08 17.02 -11.00
CA TYR A 263 14.68 15.96 -10.20
C TYR A 263 14.00 14.60 -10.40
N ALA A 264 12.90 14.54 -11.14
CA ALA A 264 12.01 13.38 -11.21
C ALA A 264 12.73 12.09 -11.62
N GLY A 265 13.56 12.12 -12.65
CA GLY A 265 14.34 10.96 -13.08
C GLY A 265 15.24 10.38 -11.98
N ARG A 266 15.90 11.23 -11.18
CA ARG A 266 16.73 10.78 -10.05
C ARG A 266 15.89 10.32 -8.87
N LEU A 267 14.76 10.95 -8.62
CA LEU A 267 13.87 10.66 -7.50
C LEU A 267 12.98 9.42 -7.72
N ALA A 268 12.91 8.92 -8.96
CA ALA A 268 12.22 7.68 -9.30
C ALA A 268 13.04 6.40 -9.01
N PHE A 269 14.01 6.46 -8.13
CA PHE A 269 14.93 5.37 -7.79
C PHE A 269 14.23 4.03 -7.48
N TYR A 270 13.00 4.05 -6.99
CA TYR A 270 12.22 2.85 -6.69
C TYR A 270 11.68 2.14 -7.94
N ARG A 271 11.68 2.77 -9.11
CA ARG A 271 11.36 2.13 -10.38
C ARG A 271 12.48 1.21 -10.90
N GLY A 272 13.67 1.26 -10.29
CA GLY A 272 14.86 0.61 -10.81
C GLY A 272 15.58 1.48 -11.83
N THR A 273 16.43 0.87 -12.66
CA THR A 273 17.07 1.59 -13.79
C THR A 273 16.01 1.93 -14.84
N LEU A 274 15.74 3.22 -14.94
CA LEU A 274 14.97 3.79 -16.07
C LEU A 274 15.83 3.76 -17.34
#